data_421131571e91bd9dca3f39b92ee3201b
#
_entry.id   421131571e91bd9dca3f39b92ee3201b
#
_cell.length_a   1.000
_cell.length_b   1.000
_cell.length_c   1.000
_cell.angle_alpha   90.00
_cell.angle_beta   90.00
_cell.angle_gamma   90.00
#
_symmetry.space_group_name_H-M   'P 1'
#
loop_
_entity.id
_entity.type
_entity.pdbx_description
1 polymer ?
#
loop_
_entity_poly.entity_id
_entity_poly.type
_entity_poly.pdbx_seq_one_letter_code
_entity_poly.pdbx_strand_id
1 'polypeptide(L)'
;MESITLAIAAAVSALVFVLSPVYGLIVYIASLAWYPSYLTITIGTVDFTLRRIVILAIFMNLFLRTSLPGRFKFMWLDKLVIIFFIAQIMSNIFGLSIVKLLENRAGVAFDTVLPYFAVRMIITNKKQYLTLLKGILIVASPLAIVGFYQCITGNNLVGFLIEYHGWSDVRSEGYVALARKGFFRANVTFSISIMFGLFFAMFGPVCAGILGFERRHRKMYLIALCLMGIGVFASMSSGPMLAALLAVVFMTFYRYKRYWKIVTAVVVLMCGLVEIISNRHFYDVLGGYTLNPSGAWYRSKLIEVALFEGGMSGHWLTGYGYNVEPGWCRSIDGREHTDVVNHYLLVLCRFGLVGFIPFIAMNIVAIRQLIITYKESVLRADKWLIWCLGAGLFGLAGAFMSIGLFGPPNSVYYMMIGLAGVIPVIIIEKERQYFATSNIGRVRKSNKACCLVST
;
A
#
# COMPACT_ATOMS: atom_id res chain seq x y z
N MET A 1 18.16 -9.22 22.57
CA MET A 1 17.14 -9.28 21.49
C MET A 1 17.75 -9.27 20.10
N GLU A 2 18.84 -8.58 19.83
CA GLU A 2 19.50 -8.61 18.51
C GLU A 2 19.85 -10.02 18.05
N SER A 3 20.43 -10.86 18.93
CA SER A 3 20.76 -12.26 18.60
C SER A 3 19.52 -13.10 18.25
N ILE A 4 18.39 -12.87 18.93
CA ILE A 4 17.11 -13.54 18.63
C ILE A 4 16.56 -13.02 17.30
N THR A 5 16.60 -11.72 17.06
CA THR A 5 16.20 -11.11 15.78
C THR A 5 17.05 -11.66 14.63
N LEU A 6 18.36 -11.80 14.85
CA LEU A 6 19.28 -12.38 13.86
C LEU A 6 18.95 -13.86 13.58
N ALA A 7 18.70 -14.66 14.63
CA ALA A 7 18.32 -16.06 14.47
C ALA A 7 17.00 -16.21 13.71
N ILE A 8 15.98 -15.40 14.04
CA ILE A 8 14.71 -15.37 13.31
C ILE A 8 14.93 -14.94 11.86
N ALA A 9 15.74 -13.89 11.64
CA ALA A 9 16.05 -13.42 10.28
C ALA A 9 16.77 -14.48 9.44
N ALA A 10 17.72 -15.21 10.02
CA ALA A 10 18.40 -16.30 9.36
C ALA A 10 17.44 -17.45 9.03
N ALA A 11 16.60 -17.89 9.98
CA ALA A 11 15.62 -18.94 9.76
C ALA A 11 14.58 -18.56 8.68
N VAL A 12 14.03 -17.35 8.75
CA VAL A 12 13.05 -16.86 7.76
C VAL A 12 13.68 -16.67 6.38
N SER A 13 14.94 -16.23 6.31
CA SER A 13 15.69 -16.12 5.04
C SER A 13 15.97 -17.51 4.46
N ALA A 14 16.39 -18.48 5.27
CA ALA A 14 16.56 -19.86 4.82
C ALA A 14 15.25 -20.44 4.25
N LEU A 15 14.11 -20.16 4.91
CA LEU A 15 12.80 -20.54 4.40
C LEU A 15 12.50 -19.93 3.03
N VAL A 16 12.88 -18.67 2.78
CA VAL A 16 12.72 -18.01 1.47
C VAL A 16 13.53 -18.71 0.39
N PHE A 17 14.74 -19.24 0.71
CA PHE A 17 15.55 -19.98 -0.28
C PHE A 17 14.97 -21.36 -0.62
N VAL A 18 14.27 -22.01 0.32
CA VAL A 18 13.66 -23.34 0.09
C VAL A 18 12.34 -23.20 -0.68
N LEU A 19 11.52 -22.21 -0.33
CA LEU A 19 10.20 -22.02 -0.91
C LEU A 19 10.23 -21.50 -2.35
N SER A 20 9.12 -21.68 -3.08
CA SER A 20 8.95 -20.99 -4.36
C SER A 20 8.83 -19.47 -4.15
N PRO A 21 9.22 -18.63 -5.13
CA PRO A 21 9.27 -17.17 -4.97
C PRO A 21 7.95 -16.54 -4.50
N VAL A 22 6.80 -17.08 -4.89
CA VAL A 22 5.48 -16.57 -4.46
C VAL A 22 5.29 -16.76 -2.95
N TYR A 23 5.69 -17.91 -2.41
CA TYR A 23 5.64 -18.13 -0.97
C TYR A 23 6.67 -17.27 -0.24
N GLY A 24 7.81 -16.95 -0.86
CA GLY A 24 8.75 -15.94 -0.36
C GLY A 24 8.09 -14.58 -0.17
N LEU A 25 7.24 -14.12 -1.13
CA LEU A 25 6.44 -12.90 -0.96
C LEU A 25 5.44 -13.00 0.20
N ILE A 26 4.82 -14.16 0.40
CA ILE A 26 3.90 -14.36 1.53
C ILE A 26 4.67 -14.30 2.87
N VAL A 27 5.86 -14.90 2.93
CA VAL A 27 6.76 -14.80 4.09
C VAL A 27 7.18 -13.34 4.35
N TYR A 28 7.45 -12.58 3.29
CA TYR A 28 7.71 -11.14 3.41
C TYR A 28 6.52 -10.38 4.00
N ILE A 29 5.29 -10.65 3.53
CA ILE A 29 4.08 -10.04 4.09
C ILE A 29 3.88 -10.47 5.55
N ALA A 30 4.17 -11.72 5.88
CA ALA A 30 4.16 -12.19 7.28
C ALA A 30 5.18 -11.43 8.14
N SER A 31 6.38 -11.17 7.63
CA SER A 31 7.39 -10.38 8.35
C SER A 31 6.96 -8.92 8.55
N LEU A 32 6.22 -8.33 7.60
CA LEU A 32 5.62 -6.99 7.75
C LEU A 32 4.53 -6.95 8.83
N ALA A 33 3.76 -8.03 8.94
CA ALA A 33 2.55 -8.08 9.76
C ALA A 33 2.82 -8.55 11.19
N TRP A 34 3.71 -9.55 11.37
CA TRP A 34 3.88 -10.25 12.64
C TRP A 34 5.18 -9.90 13.37
N TYR A 35 6.13 -9.23 12.71
CA TYR A 35 7.38 -8.86 13.37
C TYR A 35 7.42 -7.36 13.61
N PRO A 36 7.61 -6.94 14.88
CA PRO A 36 7.64 -5.52 15.23
C PRO A 36 8.77 -4.76 14.52
N SER A 37 8.43 -3.64 13.90
CA SER A 37 9.38 -2.85 13.13
C SER A 37 10.42 -2.11 13.98
N TYR A 38 10.22 -2.04 15.28
CA TYR A 38 11.16 -1.46 16.24
C TYR A 38 12.25 -2.43 16.71
N LEU A 39 12.11 -3.73 16.44
CA LEU A 39 13.16 -4.71 16.68
C LEU A 39 14.10 -4.73 15.46
N THR A 40 15.26 -4.14 15.63
CA THR A 40 16.29 -4.00 14.59
C THR A 40 17.56 -4.72 14.96
N ILE A 41 18.38 -4.99 13.96
CA ILE A 41 19.77 -5.43 14.09
C ILE A 41 20.61 -4.30 13.53
N THR A 42 21.50 -3.75 14.34
CA THR A 42 22.41 -2.69 13.89
C THR A 42 23.65 -3.32 13.27
N ILE A 43 23.86 -3.10 11.97
CA ILE A 43 25.06 -3.53 11.25
C ILE A 43 25.82 -2.27 10.82
N GLY A 44 26.91 -1.97 11.50
CA GLY A 44 27.61 -0.71 11.33
C GLY A 44 26.76 0.46 11.83
N THR A 45 26.34 1.33 10.93
CA THR A 45 25.49 2.50 11.21
C THR A 45 24.04 2.32 10.70
N VAL A 46 23.73 1.17 10.10
CA VAL A 46 22.43 0.89 9.47
C VAL A 46 21.61 -0.09 10.29
N ASP A 47 20.38 0.31 10.60
CA ASP A 47 19.39 -0.54 11.28
C ASP A 47 18.63 -1.42 10.28
N PHE A 48 18.82 -2.72 10.39
CA PHE A 48 18.10 -3.71 9.60
C PHE A 48 16.91 -4.27 10.38
N THR A 49 15.71 -4.03 9.88
CA THR A 49 14.50 -4.72 10.33
C THR A 49 14.41 -6.10 9.67
N LEU A 50 13.69 -7.05 10.29
CA LEU A 50 13.47 -8.38 9.72
C LEU A 50 12.98 -8.30 8.25
N ARG A 51 12.02 -7.43 7.95
CA ARG A 51 11.46 -7.28 6.60
C ARG A 51 12.52 -6.88 5.55
N ARG A 52 13.51 -6.05 5.93
CA ARG A 52 14.60 -5.64 5.04
C ARG A 52 15.53 -6.80 4.70
N ILE A 53 15.79 -7.66 5.68
CA ILE A 53 16.61 -8.86 5.47
C ILE A 53 15.86 -9.85 4.58
N VAL A 54 14.56 -10.06 4.84
CA VAL A 54 13.74 -10.98 4.04
C VAL A 54 13.61 -10.52 2.58
N ILE A 55 13.42 -9.22 2.31
CA ILE A 55 13.34 -8.74 0.93
C ILE A 55 14.67 -8.91 0.19
N LEU A 56 15.80 -8.70 0.86
CA LEU A 56 17.13 -8.99 0.31
C LEU A 56 17.29 -10.49 -0.01
N ALA A 57 16.87 -11.37 0.91
CA ALA A 57 16.91 -12.82 0.70
C ALA A 57 16.06 -13.23 -0.53
N ILE A 58 14.90 -12.59 -0.75
CA ILE A 58 14.09 -12.81 -1.96
C ILE A 58 14.87 -12.45 -3.23
N PHE A 59 15.51 -11.28 -3.25
CA PHE A 59 16.29 -10.88 -4.43
C PHE A 59 17.50 -11.78 -4.65
N MET A 60 18.25 -12.15 -3.61
CA MET A 60 19.32 -13.12 -3.71
C MET A 60 18.84 -14.46 -4.27
N ASN A 61 17.70 -14.97 -3.79
CA ASN A 61 17.09 -16.20 -4.29
C ASN A 61 16.70 -16.07 -5.78
N LEU A 62 16.14 -14.92 -6.21
CA LEU A 62 15.81 -14.68 -7.60
C LEU A 62 17.08 -14.66 -8.51
N PHE A 63 18.17 -14.05 -8.05
CA PHE A 63 19.43 -14.02 -8.79
C PHE A 63 20.09 -15.40 -8.88
N LEU A 64 20.10 -16.17 -7.79
CA LEU A 64 20.73 -17.49 -7.74
C LEU A 64 19.99 -18.55 -8.57
N ARG A 65 18.66 -18.45 -8.66
CA ARG A 65 17.86 -19.42 -9.45
C ARG A 65 17.98 -19.25 -10.97
N THR A 66 18.87 -18.39 -11.49
CA THR A 66 19.19 -18.17 -12.92
C THR A 66 17.99 -18.04 -13.86
N SER A 67 16.81 -18.05 -13.33
CA SER A 67 15.56 -17.89 -14.05
C SER A 67 14.98 -16.48 -13.82
N LEU A 68 15.85 -15.45 -13.93
CA LEU A 68 15.29 -14.13 -14.27
C LEU A 68 14.48 -14.39 -15.53
N PRO A 69 13.15 -14.30 -15.47
CA PRO A 69 12.37 -14.58 -16.64
C PRO A 69 12.88 -13.63 -17.71
N GLY A 70 13.44 -14.14 -18.81
CA GLY A 70 13.90 -13.36 -19.97
C GLY A 70 12.77 -12.56 -20.64
N ARG A 71 11.69 -12.35 -19.91
CA ARG A 71 10.45 -11.67 -20.25
C ARG A 71 10.14 -10.48 -19.34
N PHE A 72 11.05 -10.03 -18.46
CA PHE A 72 10.79 -8.80 -17.71
C PHE A 72 10.81 -7.61 -18.66
N LYS A 73 9.64 -7.14 -19.05
CA LYS A 73 9.49 -5.96 -19.89
C LYS A 73 9.34 -4.74 -18.99
N PHE A 74 10.27 -3.81 -19.12
CA PHE A 74 10.21 -2.52 -18.46
C PHE A 74 9.04 -1.72 -18.98
N MET A 75 8.15 -1.30 -18.08
CA MET A 75 6.95 -0.49 -18.37
C MET A 75 7.14 0.94 -17.89
N TRP A 76 6.28 1.85 -18.35
CA TRP A 76 6.29 3.24 -17.87
C TRP A 76 6.15 3.35 -16.36
N LEU A 77 5.38 2.46 -15.74
CA LEU A 77 5.20 2.43 -14.29
C LEU A 77 6.51 2.11 -13.55
N ASP A 78 7.31 1.17 -14.08
CA ASP A 78 8.62 0.82 -13.52
C ASP A 78 9.57 2.03 -13.56
N LYS A 79 9.56 2.76 -14.68
CA LYS A 79 10.35 3.99 -14.84
C LYS A 79 9.93 5.07 -13.83
N LEU A 80 8.63 5.27 -13.63
CA LEU A 80 8.12 6.27 -12.70
C LEU A 80 8.47 5.97 -11.25
N VAL A 81 8.45 4.69 -10.84
CA VAL A 81 8.92 4.29 -9.51
C VAL A 81 10.40 4.64 -9.32
N ILE A 82 11.23 4.37 -10.32
CA ILE A 82 12.67 4.71 -10.27
C ILE A 82 12.86 6.23 -10.30
N ILE A 83 12.15 6.95 -11.17
CA ILE A 83 12.22 8.42 -11.25
C ILE A 83 11.83 9.05 -9.91
N PHE A 84 10.75 8.56 -9.29
CA PHE A 84 10.34 9.05 -7.98
C PHE A 84 11.40 8.78 -6.90
N PHE A 85 12.03 7.60 -6.93
CA PHE A 85 13.13 7.28 -6.02
C PHE A 85 14.36 8.17 -6.25
N ILE A 86 14.74 8.43 -7.51
CA ILE A 86 15.81 9.37 -7.86
C ILE A 86 15.46 10.78 -7.40
N ALA A 87 14.22 11.24 -7.60
CA ALA A 87 13.75 12.53 -7.13
C ALA A 87 13.90 12.70 -5.61
N GLN A 88 13.64 11.64 -4.85
CA GLN A 88 13.86 11.63 -3.40
C GLN A 88 15.34 11.75 -3.01
N ILE A 89 16.26 11.21 -3.82
CA ILE A 89 17.70 11.38 -3.63
C ILE A 89 18.08 12.83 -3.91
N MET A 90 17.65 13.36 -5.05
CA MET A 90 17.97 14.72 -5.50
C MET A 90 17.53 15.78 -4.50
N SER A 91 16.35 15.64 -3.93
CA SER A 91 15.80 16.59 -2.94
C SER A 91 16.57 16.63 -1.62
N ASN A 92 17.41 15.62 -1.34
CA ASN A 92 18.16 15.53 -0.09
C ASN A 92 19.67 15.71 -0.24
N ILE A 93 20.15 15.96 -1.46
CA ILE A 93 21.60 15.97 -1.76
C ILE A 93 22.34 17.09 -1.05
N PHE A 94 21.67 18.22 -0.84
CA PHE A 94 22.25 19.40 -0.19
C PHE A 94 22.02 19.46 1.33
N GLY A 95 21.16 18.57 1.87
CA GLY A 95 20.77 18.61 3.29
C GLY A 95 21.44 17.56 4.18
N LEU A 96 22.15 16.58 3.61
CA LEU A 96 22.73 15.45 4.32
C LEU A 96 24.18 15.21 3.88
N SER A 97 24.99 14.67 4.80
CA SER A 97 26.28 14.08 4.39
C SER A 97 26.03 12.88 3.46
N ILE A 98 26.95 12.63 2.54
CA ILE A 98 26.82 11.55 1.52
C ILE A 98 26.53 10.19 2.19
N VAL A 99 27.20 9.89 3.31
CA VAL A 99 27.00 8.62 4.03
C VAL A 99 25.58 8.54 4.58
N LYS A 100 25.09 9.54 5.30
CA LYS A 100 23.72 9.59 5.83
C LYS A 100 22.67 9.58 4.72
N LEU A 101 22.96 10.21 3.58
CA LEU A 101 22.09 10.17 2.41
C LEU A 101 21.97 8.74 1.85
N LEU A 102 23.09 8.04 1.69
CA LEU A 102 23.11 6.66 1.18
C LEU A 102 22.41 5.70 2.14
N GLU A 103 22.68 5.78 3.44
CA GLU A 103 22.04 4.96 4.47
C GLU A 103 20.51 5.13 4.46
N ASN A 104 20.06 6.38 4.50
CA ASN A 104 18.63 6.69 4.49
C ASN A 104 17.96 6.23 3.19
N ARG A 105 18.59 6.49 2.03
CA ARG A 105 18.02 6.10 0.74
C ARG A 105 18.06 4.60 0.51
N ALA A 106 19.06 3.89 0.98
CA ALA A 106 19.08 2.42 0.99
C ALA A 106 17.89 1.87 1.80
N GLY A 107 17.66 2.40 3.00
CA GLY A 107 16.49 2.03 3.81
C GLY A 107 15.17 2.26 3.07
N VAL A 108 15.02 3.39 2.40
CA VAL A 108 13.83 3.69 1.58
C VAL A 108 13.71 2.73 0.41
N ALA A 109 14.82 2.39 -0.28
CA ALA A 109 14.79 1.43 -1.38
C ALA A 109 14.29 0.05 -0.92
N PHE A 110 14.74 -0.44 0.25
CA PHE A 110 14.27 -1.69 0.83
C PHE A 110 12.78 -1.68 1.19
N ASP A 111 12.26 -0.54 1.61
CA ASP A 111 10.87 -0.42 2.03
C ASP A 111 9.91 -0.06 0.87
N THR A 112 10.42 0.37 -0.32
CA THR A 112 9.61 0.85 -1.46
C THR A 112 9.94 0.18 -2.77
N VAL A 113 11.13 0.41 -3.31
CA VAL A 113 11.53 -0.04 -4.64
C VAL A 113 11.61 -1.56 -4.72
N LEU A 114 12.26 -2.21 -3.74
CA LEU A 114 12.41 -3.66 -3.74
C LEU A 114 11.05 -4.38 -3.61
N PRO A 115 10.11 -4.04 -2.71
CA PRO A 115 8.78 -4.65 -2.67
C PRO A 115 8.01 -4.51 -3.98
N TYR A 116 8.11 -3.35 -4.65
CA TYR A 116 7.53 -3.14 -5.96
C TYR A 116 8.08 -4.13 -6.99
N PHE A 117 9.41 -4.17 -7.15
CA PHE A 117 10.05 -5.06 -8.13
C PHE A 117 9.92 -6.54 -7.77
N ALA A 118 9.91 -6.91 -6.49
CA ALA A 118 9.67 -8.28 -6.07
C ALA A 118 8.32 -8.79 -6.59
N VAL A 119 7.25 -8.01 -6.44
CA VAL A 119 5.93 -8.34 -6.98
C VAL A 119 5.97 -8.44 -8.51
N ARG A 120 6.59 -7.46 -9.18
CA ARG A 120 6.69 -7.37 -10.64
C ARG A 120 7.46 -8.56 -11.26
N MET A 121 8.49 -9.05 -10.58
CA MET A 121 9.35 -10.14 -11.07
C MET A 121 8.79 -11.52 -10.74
N ILE A 122 8.14 -11.67 -9.57
CA ILE A 122 7.67 -12.96 -9.06
C ILE A 122 6.31 -13.33 -9.65
N ILE A 123 5.39 -12.37 -9.73
CA ILE A 123 4.01 -12.66 -10.17
C ILE A 123 3.95 -12.61 -11.70
N THR A 124 4.09 -13.76 -12.34
CA THR A 124 4.09 -13.89 -13.80
C THR A 124 2.82 -14.52 -14.36
N ASN A 125 1.94 -15.05 -13.51
CA ASN A 125 0.71 -15.68 -13.93
C ASN A 125 -0.42 -15.55 -12.89
N LYS A 126 -1.65 -15.76 -13.34
CA LYS A 126 -2.87 -15.66 -12.53
C LYS A 126 -2.88 -16.60 -11.33
N LYS A 127 -2.33 -17.81 -11.45
CA LYS A 127 -2.26 -18.78 -10.34
C LYS A 127 -1.41 -18.23 -9.20
N GLN A 128 -0.25 -17.66 -9.51
CA GLN A 128 0.63 -17.02 -8.53
C GLN A 128 -0.05 -15.82 -7.87
N TYR A 129 -0.75 -14.98 -8.66
CA TYR A 129 -1.52 -13.85 -8.12
C TYR A 129 -2.57 -14.33 -7.11
N LEU A 130 -3.38 -15.33 -7.46
CA LEU A 130 -4.39 -15.88 -6.55
C LEU A 130 -3.76 -16.56 -5.33
N THR A 131 -2.61 -17.22 -5.47
CA THR A 131 -1.85 -17.79 -4.35
C THR A 131 -1.40 -16.70 -3.39
N LEU A 132 -0.91 -15.56 -3.90
CA LEU A 132 -0.55 -14.40 -3.09
C LEU A 132 -1.76 -13.89 -2.28
N LEU A 133 -2.93 -13.72 -2.93
CA LEU A 133 -4.14 -13.27 -2.23
C LEU A 133 -4.56 -14.23 -1.11
N LYS A 134 -4.48 -15.55 -1.36
CA LYS A 134 -4.75 -16.56 -0.34
C LYS A 134 -3.77 -16.44 0.83
N GLY A 135 -2.49 -16.29 0.52
CA GLY A 135 -1.45 -16.09 1.54
C GLY A 135 -1.67 -14.84 2.39
N ILE A 136 -2.05 -13.72 1.77
CA ILE A 136 -2.38 -12.49 2.50
C ILE A 136 -3.53 -12.74 3.49
N LEU A 137 -4.61 -13.42 3.07
CA LEU A 137 -5.74 -13.73 3.94
C LEU A 137 -5.34 -14.64 5.11
N ILE A 138 -4.48 -15.64 4.87
CA ILE A 138 -3.95 -16.54 5.91
C ILE A 138 -3.13 -15.77 6.95
N VAL A 139 -2.27 -14.84 6.49
CA VAL A 139 -1.41 -14.03 7.37
C VAL A 139 -2.23 -13.00 8.15
N ALA A 140 -3.19 -12.35 7.49
CA ALA A 140 -3.94 -11.23 8.05
C ALA A 140 -5.07 -11.66 9.00
N SER A 141 -5.73 -12.80 8.76
CA SER A 141 -6.88 -13.23 9.55
C SER A 141 -6.57 -13.43 11.04
N PRO A 142 -5.51 -14.17 11.44
CA PRO A 142 -5.15 -14.30 12.86
C PRO A 142 -4.72 -12.95 13.47
N LEU A 143 -4.03 -12.11 12.71
CA LEU A 143 -3.62 -10.79 13.17
C LEU A 143 -4.82 -9.89 13.49
N ALA A 144 -5.90 -9.99 12.69
CA ALA A 144 -7.15 -9.27 12.95
C ALA A 144 -7.81 -9.73 14.26
N ILE A 145 -7.76 -11.03 14.57
CA ILE A 145 -8.29 -11.59 15.83
C ILE A 145 -7.50 -11.06 17.03
N VAL A 146 -6.17 -11.09 16.94
CA VAL A 146 -5.29 -10.53 18.01
C VAL A 146 -5.55 -9.03 18.19
N GLY A 147 -5.70 -8.28 17.10
CA GLY A 147 -6.03 -6.86 17.16
C GLY A 147 -7.40 -6.59 17.76
N PHE A 148 -8.39 -7.43 17.46
CA PHE A 148 -9.72 -7.31 18.06
C PHE A 148 -9.71 -7.60 19.56
N TYR A 149 -8.94 -8.61 19.99
CA TYR A 149 -8.70 -8.87 21.40
C TYR A 149 -8.10 -7.63 22.10
N GLN A 150 -7.03 -7.05 21.53
CA GLN A 150 -6.44 -5.81 22.07
C GLN A 150 -7.46 -4.66 22.10
N CYS A 151 -8.31 -4.55 21.08
CA CYS A 151 -9.32 -3.48 21.00
C CYS A 151 -10.36 -3.55 22.12
N ILE A 152 -10.71 -4.74 22.58
CA ILE A 152 -11.68 -4.94 23.66
C ILE A 152 -11.02 -4.85 25.04
N THR A 153 -9.88 -5.50 25.21
CA THR A 153 -9.25 -5.66 26.54
C THR A 153 -8.25 -4.57 26.89
N GLY A 154 -7.71 -3.86 25.89
CA GLY A 154 -6.57 -2.96 26.06
C GLY A 154 -5.22 -3.65 26.14
N ASN A 155 -5.20 -4.99 26.27
CA ASN A 155 -3.96 -5.74 26.47
C ASN A 155 -3.30 -6.10 25.13
N ASN A 156 -2.10 -5.61 24.89
CA ASN A 156 -1.30 -6.00 23.73
C ASN A 156 -0.49 -7.26 24.06
N LEU A 157 -0.84 -8.38 23.40
CA LEU A 157 -0.17 -9.69 23.62
C LEU A 157 1.33 -9.69 23.26
N VAL A 158 1.77 -8.79 22.40
CA VAL A 158 3.18 -8.63 22.00
C VAL A 158 3.83 -7.39 22.60
N GLY A 159 3.11 -6.68 23.48
CA GLY A 159 3.55 -5.43 24.09
C GLY A 159 4.83 -5.57 24.92
N PHE A 160 5.09 -6.75 25.50
CA PHE A 160 6.32 -7.03 26.25
C PHE A 160 7.60 -6.91 25.40
N LEU A 161 7.50 -7.03 24.07
CA LEU A 161 8.65 -6.88 23.17
C LEU A 161 9.17 -5.44 23.07
N ILE A 162 8.40 -4.46 23.53
CA ILE A 162 8.77 -3.04 23.49
C ILE A 162 9.95 -2.73 24.40
N GLU A 163 10.03 -3.37 25.53
CA GLU A 163 11.13 -3.19 26.48
C GLU A 163 12.51 -3.47 25.87
N TYR A 164 12.54 -4.14 24.72
CA TYR A 164 13.76 -4.54 24.02
C TYR A 164 14.12 -3.70 22.81
N HIS A 165 13.40 -2.57 22.56
CA HIS A 165 13.77 -1.68 21.46
C HIS A 165 15.02 -0.84 21.83
N GLY A 166 15.89 -0.63 20.84
CA GLY A 166 17.09 0.21 21.00
C GLY A 166 16.86 1.71 20.77
N TRP A 167 15.63 2.14 20.46
CA TRP A 167 15.31 3.53 20.12
C TRP A 167 14.68 4.24 21.32
N SER A 168 15.31 5.31 21.77
CA SER A 168 14.80 6.19 22.84
C SER A 168 13.46 6.88 22.49
N ASP A 169 13.12 6.93 21.20
CA ASP A 169 11.96 7.66 20.66
C ASP A 169 10.75 6.81 20.32
N VAL A 170 10.76 5.51 20.60
CA VAL A 170 9.51 4.78 20.57
C VAL A 170 8.69 5.29 21.74
N ARG A 171 7.82 6.25 21.46
CA ARG A 171 6.92 6.83 22.45
C ARG A 171 6.20 5.68 23.15
N SER A 172 6.51 5.48 24.40
CA SER A 172 5.73 4.63 25.32
C SER A 172 4.24 4.96 25.27
N GLU A 173 3.89 6.19 24.89
CA GLU A 173 2.55 6.65 24.57
C GLU A 173 1.84 5.89 23.43
N GLY A 174 2.56 5.31 22.46
CA GLY A 174 1.96 4.48 21.42
C GLY A 174 1.40 3.15 21.95
N TYR A 175 1.79 2.78 23.16
CA TYR A 175 1.40 1.54 23.81
C TYR A 175 0.47 1.74 25.00
N VAL A 176 0.32 2.97 25.49
CA VAL A 176 -0.81 3.28 26.37
C VAL A 176 -2.07 3.12 25.52
N ALA A 177 -2.92 2.21 25.95
CA ALA A 177 -4.15 1.89 25.26
C ALA A 177 -5.07 3.11 25.22
N LEU A 178 -4.90 3.96 24.21
CA LEU A 178 -5.72 5.15 24.01
C LEU A 178 -7.15 4.71 23.68
N ALA A 179 -8.05 4.90 24.63
CA ALA A 179 -9.46 4.58 24.43
C ALA A 179 -10.15 5.63 23.55
N ARG A 180 -10.96 5.16 22.60
CA ARG A 180 -11.89 5.96 21.80
C ARG A 180 -13.27 5.36 21.83
N LYS A 181 -14.26 6.13 22.27
CA LYS A 181 -15.66 5.70 22.33
C LYS A 181 -15.83 4.33 23.03
N GLY A 182 -15.08 4.08 24.10
CA GLY A 182 -15.16 2.84 24.89
C GLY A 182 -14.31 1.67 24.35
N PHE A 183 -13.60 1.83 23.23
CA PHE A 183 -12.71 0.82 22.66
C PHE A 183 -11.24 1.28 22.69
N PHE A 184 -10.32 0.34 22.88
CA PHE A 184 -8.89 0.62 22.81
C PHE A 184 -8.40 0.57 21.37
N ARG A 185 -7.37 1.32 21.05
CA ARG A 185 -6.79 1.36 19.69
C ARG A 185 -5.74 0.26 19.53
N ALA A 186 -6.08 -0.79 18.77
CA ALA A 186 -5.15 -1.87 18.49
C ALA A 186 -4.01 -1.45 17.56
N ASN A 187 -2.80 -1.83 17.89
CA ASN A 187 -1.60 -1.69 17.06
C ASN A 187 -0.82 -3.00 16.91
N VAL A 188 -0.97 -3.94 17.83
CA VAL A 188 -0.33 -5.28 17.89
C VAL A 188 1.20 -5.16 17.71
N THR A 189 1.70 -5.47 16.52
CA THR A 189 3.13 -5.42 16.13
C THR A 189 3.53 -4.12 15.45
N PHE A 190 2.55 -3.27 15.09
CA PHE A 190 2.81 -2.00 14.40
C PHE A 190 3.13 -0.90 15.42
N SER A 191 3.94 0.07 15.01
CA SER A 191 4.30 1.20 15.86
C SER A 191 3.11 2.04 16.30
N ILE A 192 2.10 2.19 15.43
CA ILE A 192 0.86 2.93 15.73
C ILE A 192 -0.36 2.24 15.13
N SER A 193 -1.52 2.45 15.74
CA SER A 193 -2.79 1.85 15.32
C SER A 193 -3.24 2.24 13.90
N ILE A 194 -2.86 3.42 13.41
CA ILE A 194 -3.15 3.84 12.04
C ILE A 194 -2.50 2.88 11.05
N MET A 195 -1.24 2.50 11.25
CA MET A 195 -0.51 1.59 10.37
C MET A 195 -1.09 0.17 10.42
N PHE A 196 -1.50 -0.30 11.60
CA PHE A 196 -2.21 -1.55 11.76
C PHE A 196 -3.50 -1.58 10.92
N GLY A 197 -4.36 -0.57 11.07
CA GLY A 197 -5.61 -0.49 10.31
C GLY A 197 -5.41 -0.36 8.81
N LEU A 198 -4.40 0.41 8.36
CA LEU A 198 -4.07 0.57 6.95
C LEU A 198 -3.66 -0.73 6.28
N PHE A 199 -2.90 -1.58 6.96
CA PHE A 199 -2.54 -2.90 6.43
C PHE A 199 -3.78 -3.68 5.96
N PHE A 200 -4.84 -3.71 6.76
CA PHE A 200 -6.09 -4.37 6.40
C PHE A 200 -6.90 -3.58 5.36
N ALA A 201 -6.99 -2.26 5.49
CA ALA A 201 -7.74 -1.43 4.55
C ALA A 201 -7.17 -1.49 3.13
N MET A 202 -5.87 -1.70 2.99
CA MET A 202 -5.18 -1.83 1.70
C MET A 202 -5.36 -3.22 1.10
N PHE A 203 -5.10 -4.27 1.87
CA PHE A 203 -5.17 -5.64 1.36
C PHE A 203 -6.60 -6.20 1.28
N GLY A 204 -7.53 -5.76 2.12
CA GLY A 204 -8.90 -6.26 2.14
C GLY A 204 -9.60 -6.19 0.77
N PRO A 205 -9.70 -5.00 0.14
CA PRO A 205 -10.29 -4.86 -1.18
C PRO A 205 -9.57 -5.69 -2.24
N VAL A 206 -8.22 -5.72 -2.22
CA VAL A 206 -7.42 -6.50 -3.18
C VAL A 206 -7.75 -7.99 -3.06
N CYS A 207 -7.82 -8.51 -1.83
CA CYS A 207 -8.15 -9.91 -1.55
C CYS A 207 -9.59 -10.28 -1.93
N ALA A 208 -10.52 -9.32 -1.92
CA ALA A 208 -11.89 -9.56 -2.37
C ALA A 208 -11.96 -9.98 -3.85
N GLY A 209 -10.93 -9.70 -4.63
CA GLY A 209 -10.77 -10.20 -6.00
C GLY A 209 -10.85 -11.73 -6.12
N ILE A 210 -10.48 -12.48 -5.07
CA ILE A 210 -10.52 -13.94 -5.05
C ILE A 210 -11.95 -14.50 -5.21
N LEU A 211 -12.95 -13.75 -4.76
CA LEU A 211 -14.35 -14.17 -4.82
C LEU A 211 -14.87 -14.37 -6.26
N GLY A 212 -14.18 -13.80 -7.24
CA GLY A 212 -14.47 -14.01 -8.67
C GLY A 212 -14.09 -15.39 -9.17
N PHE A 213 -13.13 -16.07 -8.52
CA PHE A 213 -12.54 -17.34 -8.97
C PHE A 213 -12.91 -18.53 -8.11
N GLU A 214 -12.97 -18.36 -6.79
CA GLU A 214 -13.11 -19.45 -5.81
C GLU A 214 -14.56 -19.60 -5.34
N ARG A 215 -15.38 -20.32 -6.11
CA ARG A 215 -16.79 -20.57 -5.75
C ARG A 215 -16.92 -21.62 -4.64
N ARG A 216 -16.08 -22.67 -4.65
CA ARG A 216 -16.14 -23.79 -3.70
C ARG A 216 -15.94 -23.37 -2.24
N HIS A 217 -14.99 -22.50 -1.99
CA HIS A 217 -14.62 -22.05 -0.63
C HIS A 217 -15.06 -20.61 -0.34
N ARG A 218 -16.10 -20.13 -1.06
CA ARG A 218 -16.54 -18.73 -0.97
C ARG A 218 -16.86 -18.26 0.44
N LYS A 219 -17.48 -19.12 1.26
CA LYS A 219 -17.83 -18.80 2.66
C LYS A 219 -16.57 -18.53 3.49
N MET A 220 -15.55 -19.37 3.35
CA MET A 220 -14.27 -19.20 4.04
C MET A 220 -13.59 -17.88 3.69
N TYR A 221 -13.55 -17.51 2.40
CA TYR A 221 -12.98 -16.24 1.98
C TYR A 221 -13.79 -15.03 2.42
N LEU A 222 -15.13 -15.15 2.50
CA LEU A 222 -15.97 -14.09 3.07
C LEU A 222 -15.69 -13.90 4.56
N ILE A 223 -15.53 -14.97 5.33
CA ILE A 223 -15.15 -14.89 6.75
C ILE A 223 -13.79 -14.20 6.90
N ALA A 224 -12.79 -14.60 6.11
CA ALA A 224 -11.47 -13.98 6.13
C ALA A 224 -11.52 -12.48 5.78
N LEU A 225 -12.34 -12.08 4.81
CA LEU A 225 -12.55 -10.67 4.45
C LEU A 225 -13.29 -9.90 5.55
N CYS A 226 -14.26 -10.52 6.23
CA CYS A 226 -14.90 -9.93 7.40
C CYS A 226 -13.87 -9.71 8.53
N LEU A 227 -12.97 -10.67 8.77
CA LEU A 227 -11.88 -10.51 9.73
C LEU A 227 -10.97 -9.33 9.35
N MET A 228 -10.66 -9.13 8.07
CA MET A 228 -9.93 -7.93 7.64
C MET A 228 -10.69 -6.64 7.96
N GLY A 229 -12.02 -6.62 7.79
CA GLY A 229 -12.88 -5.50 8.23
C GLY A 229 -12.81 -5.28 9.74
N ILE A 230 -12.81 -6.35 10.52
CA ILE A 230 -12.61 -6.30 11.99
C ILE A 230 -11.22 -5.72 12.32
N GLY A 231 -10.17 -6.09 11.59
CA GLY A 231 -8.83 -5.51 11.76
C GLY A 231 -8.80 -3.98 11.51
N VAL A 232 -9.51 -3.50 10.49
CA VAL A 232 -9.69 -2.05 10.27
C VAL A 232 -10.40 -1.41 11.46
N PHE A 233 -11.51 -2.00 11.92
CA PHE A 233 -12.28 -1.50 13.05
C PHE A 233 -11.43 -1.46 14.33
N ALA A 234 -10.70 -2.51 14.64
CA ALA A 234 -9.87 -2.62 15.83
C ALA A 234 -8.80 -1.53 15.94
N SER A 235 -8.38 -0.95 14.81
CA SER A 235 -7.46 0.19 14.82
C SER A 235 -8.05 1.45 15.46
N MET A 236 -9.37 1.58 15.54
CA MET A 236 -10.11 2.77 16.02
C MET A 236 -9.55 4.08 15.44
N SER A 237 -9.20 4.04 14.16
CA SER A 237 -8.54 5.13 13.44
C SER A 237 -9.34 5.56 12.22
N SER A 238 -9.65 6.87 12.13
CA SER A 238 -10.50 7.43 11.06
C SER A 238 -9.90 7.27 9.65
N GLY A 239 -8.58 7.38 9.49
CA GLY A 239 -7.92 7.25 8.19
C GLY A 239 -8.08 5.86 7.56
N PRO A 240 -7.70 4.76 8.23
CA PRO A 240 -7.95 3.41 7.76
C PRO A 240 -9.43 3.08 7.52
N MET A 241 -10.32 3.57 8.40
CA MET A 241 -11.77 3.40 8.22
C MET A 241 -12.26 4.13 6.96
N LEU A 242 -11.77 5.35 6.69
CA LEU A 242 -12.08 6.09 5.48
C LEU A 242 -11.58 5.34 4.24
N ALA A 243 -10.33 4.82 4.26
CA ALA A 243 -9.79 4.02 3.17
C ALA A 243 -10.66 2.81 2.85
N ALA A 244 -11.04 2.04 3.89
CA ALA A 244 -11.89 0.86 3.74
C ALA A 244 -13.30 1.22 3.24
N LEU A 245 -13.91 2.29 3.80
CA LEU A 245 -15.22 2.77 3.37
C LEU A 245 -15.23 3.16 1.89
N LEU A 246 -14.28 3.99 1.48
CA LEU A 246 -14.17 4.42 0.07
C LEU A 246 -13.92 3.22 -0.86
N ALA A 247 -13.11 2.26 -0.45
CA ALA A 247 -12.88 1.04 -1.22
C ALA A 247 -14.15 0.20 -1.34
N VAL A 248 -14.91 0.01 -0.26
CA VAL A 248 -16.20 -0.71 -0.27
C VAL A 248 -17.21 0.01 -1.15
N VAL A 249 -17.35 1.33 -1.02
CA VAL A 249 -18.21 2.14 -1.90
C VAL A 249 -17.81 1.95 -3.34
N PHE A 250 -16.52 2.05 -3.68
CA PHE A 250 -16.05 1.83 -5.06
C PHE A 250 -16.34 0.40 -5.53
N MET A 251 -16.22 -0.62 -4.67
CA MET A 251 -16.55 -2.00 -5.02
C MET A 251 -18.05 -2.17 -5.33
N THR A 252 -18.94 -1.53 -4.58
CA THR A 252 -20.39 -1.57 -4.86
C THR A 252 -20.74 -0.94 -6.21
N PHE A 253 -19.99 0.08 -6.63
CA PHE A 253 -20.12 0.71 -7.95
C PHE A 253 -19.78 -0.22 -9.11
N TYR A 254 -19.17 -1.38 -8.91
CA TYR A 254 -19.01 -2.39 -9.97
C TYR A 254 -20.33 -2.77 -10.63
N ARG A 255 -21.40 -2.85 -9.84
CA ARG A 255 -22.76 -3.14 -10.34
C ARG A 255 -23.41 -1.92 -11.00
N TYR A 256 -23.08 -0.71 -10.51
CA TYR A 256 -23.70 0.56 -10.90
C TYR A 256 -22.79 1.45 -11.72
N LYS A 257 -21.73 0.92 -12.33
CA LYS A 257 -20.71 1.66 -13.09
C LYS A 257 -21.25 2.55 -14.21
N ARG A 258 -22.47 2.26 -14.71
CA ARG A 258 -23.16 3.09 -15.70
C ARG A 258 -23.43 4.51 -15.19
N TYR A 259 -23.62 4.67 -13.90
CA TYR A 259 -24.01 5.94 -13.27
C TYR A 259 -22.82 6.75 -12.73
N TRP A 260 -21.57 6.32 -12.99
CA TRP A 260 -20.39 6.97 -12.41
C TRP A 260 -20.32 8.48 -12.73
N LYS A 261 -20.69 8.92 -13.96
CA LYS A 261 -20.71 10.32 -14.36
C LYS A 261 -21.70 11.14 -13.55
N ILE A 262 -22.89 10.58 -13.32
CA ILE A 262 -23.94 11.23 -12.52
C ILE A 262 -23.47 11.37 -11.07
N VAL A 263 -22.93 10.29 -10.49
CA VAL A 263 -22.43 10.33 -9.12
C VAL A 263 -21.29 11.32 -8.96
N THR A 264 -20.33 11.34 -9.89
CA THR A 264 -19.25 12.33 -9.88
C THR A 264 -19.79 13.75 -9.99
N ALA A 265 -20.73 14.00 -10.89
CA ALA A 265 -21.35 15.31 -11.04
C ALA A 265 -22.09 15.75 -9.76
N VAL A 266 -22.83 14.85 -9.13
CA VAL A 266 -23.52 15.12 -7.87
C VAL A 266 -22.52 15.42 -6.73
N VAL A 267 -21.45 14.65 -6.61
CA VAL A 267 -20.41 14.89 -5.58
C VAL A 267 -19.74 16.24 -5.81
N VAL A 268 -19.35 16.57 -7.04
CA VAL A 268 -18.74 17.86 -7.37
C VAL A 268 -19.70 19.02 -7.08
N LEU A 269 -20.97 18.87 -7.47
CA LEU A 269 -22.00 19.86 -7.20
C LEU A 269 -22.20 20.07 -5.70
N MET A 270 -22.29 19.00 -4.93
CA MET A 270 -22.44 19.07 -3.47
C MET A 270 -21.25 19.74 -2.79
N CYS A 271 -20.02 19.40 -3.19
CA CYS A 271 -18.82 20.07 -2.70
C CYS A 271 -18.81 21.57 -3.07
N GLY A 272 -19.18 21.90 -4.32
CA GLY A 272 -19.27 23.28 -4.77
C GLY A 272 -20.37 24.08 -4.04
N LEU A 273 -21.52 23.47 -3.78
CA LEU A 273 -22.59 24.12 -3.00
C LEU A 273 -22.15 24.40 -1.57
N VAL A 274 -21.46 23.45 -0.92
CA VAL A 274 -20.93 23.65 0.44
C VAL A 274 -19.91 24.81 0.43
N GLU A 275 -19.03 24.89 -0.57
CA GLU A 275 -18.03 25.95 -0.67
C GLU A 275 -18.66 27.34 -0.88
N ILE A 276 -19.80 27.42 -1.59
CA ILE A 276 -20.50 28.69 -1.85
C ILE A 276 -21.39 29.13 -0.68
N ILE A 277 -22.08 28.17 -0.04
CA ILE A 277 -23.10 28.47 0.98
C ILE A 277 -22.49 28.52 2.38
N SER A 278 -21.45 27.75 2.65
CA SER A 278 -20.83 27.62 3.98
C SER A 278 -19.68 28.62 4.16
N ASN A 279 -19.60 29.23 5.34
CA ASN A 279 -18.43 30.02 5.76
C ASN A 279 -17.20 29.13 6.09
N ARG A 280 -17.31 27.81 5.91
CA ARG A 280 -16.24 26.82 6.12
C ARG A 280 -16.04 26.05 4.84
N HIS A 281 -14.79 25.74 4.52
CA HIS A 281 -14.46 24.88 3.38
C HIS A 281 -15.11 23.50 3.52
N PHE A 282 -15.44 22.88 2.37
CA PHE A 282 -16.13 21.58 2.37
C PHE A 282 -15.35 20.49 3.14
N TYR A 283 -14.04 20.54 3.15
CA TYR A 283 -13.19 19.60 3.89
C TYR A 283 -13.27 19.80 5.41
N ASP A 284 -13.50 21.02 5.91
CA ASP A 284 -13.74 21.31 7.34
C ASP A 284 -15.10 20.79 7.79
N VAL A 285 -16.11 20.96 6.95
CA VAL A 285 -17.46 20.43 7.21
C VAL A 285 -17.41 18.89 7.28
N LEU A 286 -16.76 18.24 6.31
CA LEU A 286 -16.56 16.78 6.34
C LEU A 286 -15.73 16.34 7.54
N GLY A 287 -14.75 17.13 7.93
CA GLY A 287 -13.90 16.89 9.09
C GLY A 287 -14.67 16.81 10.41
N GLY A 288 -15.71 17.60 10.57
CA GLY A 288 -16.58 17.60 11.75
C GLY A 288 -17.31 16.27 11.99
N TYR A 289 -17.55 15.49 10.96
CA TYR A 289 -18.18 14.16 11.03
C TYR A 289 -17.19 13.00 11.22
N THR A 290 -15.90 13.28 11.39
CA THR A 290 -14.89 12.24 11.63
C THR A 290 -14.88 11.77 13.08
N LEU A 291 -14.21 10.63 13.36
CA LEU A 291 -14.01 10.12 14.72
C LEU A 291 -13.19 11.07 15.62
N ASN A 292 -12.48 12.03 15.03
CA ASN A 292 -11.65 13.01 15.73
C ASN A 292 -11.72 14.37 15.03
N PRO A 293 -12.69 15.22 15.39
CA PRO A 293 -12.86 16.55 14.79
C PRO A 293 -11.65 17.48 14.97
N SER A 294 -10.99 17.46 16.13
CA SER A 294 -9.78 18.25 16.37
C SER A 294 -8.63 17.86 15.44
N GLY A 295 -8.47 16.55 15.16
CA GLY A 295 -7.51 16.09 14.18
C GLY A 295 -7.87 16.45 12.74
N ALA A 296 -9.14 16.63 12.41
CA ALA A 296 -9.58 17.11 11.11
C ALA A 296 -9.24 18.60 10.95
N TRP A 297 -9.55 19.43 11.94
CA TRP A 297 -9.17 20.85 11.96
C TRP A 297 -7.65 21.05 11.78
N TYR A 298 -6.84 20.26 12.49
CA TYR A 298 -5.39 20.31 12.34
C TYR A 298 -4.93 20.05 10.90
N ARG A 299 -5.56 19.07 10.20
CA ARG A 299 -5.23 18.77 8.79
C ARG A 299 -5.59 19.91 7.84
N SER A 300 -6.73 20.56 8.07
CA SER A 300 -7.13 21.77 7.34
C SER A 300 -6.09 22.86 7.49
N LYS A 301 -5.71 23.16 8.73
CA LYS A 301 -4.72 24.19 9.03
C LYS A 301 -3.35 23.88 8.43
N LEU A 302 -2.92 22.62 8.41
CA LEU A 302 -1.69 22.23 7.71
C LEU A 302 -1.71 22.58 6.22
N ILE A 303 -2.84 22.37 5.53
CA ILE A 303 -3.00 22.71 4.12
C ILE A 303 -2.96 24.23 3.95
N GLU A 304 -3.67 24.96 4.80
CA GLU A 304 -3.75 26.42 4.77
C GLU A 304 -2.35 27.05 4.96
N VAL A 305 -1.64 26.69 6.01
CA VAL A 305 -0.29 27.17 6.30
C VAL A 305 0.69 26.81 5.18
N ALA A 306 0.66 25.57 4.71
CA ALA A 306 1.60 25.13 3.69
C ALA A 306 1.40 25.81 2.34
N LEU A 307 0.16 25.94 1.88
CA LEU A 307 -0.15 26.37 0.50
C LEU A 307 -0.52 27.86 0.40
N PHE A 308 -1.18 28.42 1.43
CA PHE A 308 -1.75 29.76 1.36
C PHE A 308 -1.06 30.78 2.27
N GLU A 309 -0.49 30.37 3.39
CA GLU A 309 0.24 31.26 4.31
C GLU A 309 1.77 31.28 4.04
N GLY A 310 2.20 30.77 2.90
CA GLY A 310 3.60 30.84 2.45
C GLY A 310 4.51 29.77 3.06
N GLY A 311 3.97 28.74 3.71
CA GLY A 311 4.75 27.65 4.31
C GLY A 311 5.68 26.92 3.34
N MET A 312 5.37 26.88 2.05
CA MET A 312 6.24 26.33 1.00
C MET A 312 7.12 27.34 0.30
N SER A 313 7.14 28.63 0.72
CA SER A 313 7.95 29.68 0.09
C SER A 313 9.43 29.30 0.07
N GLY A 314 10.06 29.41 -1.10
CA GLY A 314 11.44 28.99 -1.33
C GLY A 314 11.69 27.47 -1.42
N HIS A 315 10.68 26.63 -1.11
CA HIS A 315 10.82 25.16 -1.08
C HIS A 315 9.93 24.43 -2.09
N TRP A 316 9.27 25.13 -3.00
CA TRP A 316 8.35 24.53 -3.97
C TRP A 316 9.02 23.51 -4.89
N LEU A 317 10.24 23.74 -5.34
CA LEU A 317 10.91 22.87 -6.32
C LEU A 317 11.45 21.59 -5.70
N THR A 318 12.24 21.70 -4.63
CA THR A 318 12.99 20.59 -4.03
C THR A 318 12.47 20.14 -2.66
N GLY A 319 11.53 20.87 -2.08
CA GLY A 319 11.03 20.64 -0.73
C GLY A 319 12.03 21.02 0.36
N TYR A 320 11.67 20.70 1.60
CA TYR A 320 12.52 20.89 2.79
C TYR A 320 13.58 19.79 2.95
N GLY A 321 13.40 18.66 2.25
CA GLY A 321 14.18 17.44 2.49
C GLY A 321 13.58 16.58 3.61
N TYR A 322 14.22 15.45 3.87
CA TYR A 322 13.69 14.45 4.80
C TYR A 322 13.87 14.82 6.28
N ASN A 323 14.98 15.48 6.60
CA ASN A 323 15.42 15.75 7.98
C ASN A 323 15.22 17.21 8.41
N VAL A 324 14.62 18.04 7.57
CA VAL A 324 14.39 19.45 7.90
C VAL A 324 12.96 19.60 8.41
N GLU A 325 12.84 20.20 9.59
CA GLU A 325 11.55 20.52 10.20
C GLU A 325 10.98 21.79 9.56
N PRO A 326 9.81 21.77 8.91
CA PRO A 326 9.24 22.93 8.27
C PRO A 326 8.74 24.00 9.26
N GLY A 327 8.59 23.65 10.52
CA GLY A 327 8.16 24.58 11.57
C GLY A 327 6.71 25.03 11.50
N TRP A 328 5.89 24.44 10.63
CA TRP A 328 4.48 24.85 10.43
C TRP A 328 3.61 24.72 11.69
N CYS A 329 3.89 23.72 12.54
CA CYS A 329 3.13 23.53 13.77
C CYS A 329 3.33 24.62 14.80
N ARG A 330 4.41 25.38 14.75
CA ARG A 330 4.60 26.53 15.66
C ARG A 330 3.50 27.56 15.51
N SER A 331 3.02 27.79 14.29
CA SER A 331 1.91 28.72 14.02
C SER A 331 0.53 28.12 14.26
N ILE A 332 0.39 26.76 14.18
CA ILE A 332 -0.89 26.07 14.31
C ILE A 332 -1.25 25.80 15.78
N ASP A 333 -0.35 25.14 16.52
CA ASP A 333 -0.61 24.67 17.89
C ASP A 333 0.60 24.79 18.84
N GLY A 334 1.62 25.51 18.43
CA GLY A 334 2.82 25.81 19.22
C GLY A 334 3.83 24.64 19.37
N ARG A 335 3.58 23.49 18.72
CA ARG A 335 4.48 22.34 18.77
C ARG A 335 5.74 22.60 17.97
N GLU A 336 6.88 22.08 18.44
CA GLU A 336 8.15 22.19 17.72
C GLU A 336 8.23 21.28 16.50
N HIS A 337 7.56 20.13 16.54
CA HIS A 337 7.59 19.14 15.47
C HIS A 337 6.30 19.13 14.67
N THR A 338 6.43 19.21 13.35
CA THR A 338 5.30 19.18 12.42
C THR A 338 4.98 17.74 12.01
N ASP A 339 3.83 17.23 12.49
CA ASP A 339 3.29 15.95 12.02
C ASP A 339 2.42 16.17 10.78
N VAL A 340 3.00 15.95 9.59
CA VAL A 340 2.30 16.13 8.32
C VAL A 340 1.41 14.91 8.05
N VAL A 341 0.18 14.94 8.58
CA VAL A 341 -0.80 13.85 8.48
C VAL A 341 -1.59 13.84 7.16
N ASN A 342 -1.03 14.37 6.10
CA ASN A 342 -1.54 14.31 4.72
C ASN A 342 -0.40 13.84 3.81
N HIS A 343 -0.56 12.68 3.16
CA HIS A 343 0.53 12.08 2.39
C HIS A 343 0.91 12.88 1.15
N TYR A 344 -0.05 13.52 0.48
CA TYR A 344 0.25 14.39 -0.65
C TYR A 344 1.10 15.58 -0.20
N LEU A 345 0.68 16.22 0.87
CA LEU A 345 1.42 17.34 1.44
C LEU A 345 2.79 16.89 1.99
N LEU A 346 2.88 15.70 2.58
CA LEU A 346 4.12 15.12 3.06
C LEU A 346 5.14 14.91 1.94
N VAL A 347 4.69 14.39 0.80
CA VAL A 347 5.53 14.21 -0.40
C VAL A 347 5.97 15.57 -0.96
N LEU A 348 5.04 16.52 -1.06
CA LEU A 348 5.34 17.88 -1.52
C LEU A 348 6.30 18.59 -0.56
N CYS A 349 6.07 18.52 0.74
CA CYS A 349 6.91 19.12 1.75
C CYS A 349 8.36 18.56 1.70
N ARG A 350 8.49 17.23 1.62
CA ARG A 350 9.81 16.59 1.65
C ARG A 350 10.59 16.70 0.35
N PHE A 351 9.89 16.62 -0.80
CA PHE A 351 10.55 16.43 -2.10
C PHE A 351 10.18 17.49 -3.14
N GLY A 352 9.37 18.47 -2.77
CA GLY A 352 8.91 19.51 -3.67
C GLY A 352 8.17 18.97 -4.89
N LEU A 353 8.04 19.79 -5.91
CA LEU A 353 7.43 19.41 -7.19
C LEU A 353 8.23 18.34 -7.93
N VAL A 354 9.56 18.32 -7.77
CA VAL A 354 10.44 17.30 -8.37
C VAL A 354 10.07 15.89 -7.92
N GLY A 355 9.66 15.71 -6.66
CA GLY A 355 9.16 14.43 -6.17
C GLY A 355 7.64 14.26 -6.30
N PHE A 356 6.88 15.32 -6.12
CA PHE A 356 5.42 15.27 -6.15
C PHE A 356 4.85 14.88 -7.51
N ILE A 357 5.41 15.44 -8.61
CA ILE A 357 4.95 15.15 -9.97
C ILE A 357 5.14 13.66 -10.33
N PRO A 358 6.31 13.03 -10.14
CA PRO A 358 6.47 11.60 -10.38
C PRO A 358 5.57 10.73 -9.48
N PHE A 359 5.36 11.12 -8.23
CA PHE A 359 4.47 10.42 -7.32
C PHE A 359 3.02 10.40 -7.85
N ILE A 360 2.50 11.54 -8.26
CA ILE A 360 1.15 11.64 -8.85
C ILE A 360 1.08 10.90 -10.19
N ALA A 361 2.09 11.05 -11.05
CA ALA A 361 2.16 10.37 -12.34
C ALA A 361 2.17 8.84 -12.18
N MET A 362 2.89 8.30 -11.19
CA MET A 362 2.91 6.87 -10.87
C MET A 362 1.49 6.35 -10.53
N ASN A 363 0.74 7.08 -9.69
CA ASN A 363 -0.63 6.71 -9.34
C ASN A 363 -1.58 6.79 -10.56
N ILE A 364 -1.49 7.85 -11.35
CA ILE A 364 -2.29 8.02 -12.57
C ILE A 364 -2.01 6.88 -13.56
N VAL A 365 -0.74 6.55 -13.81
CA VAL A 365 -0.36 5.48 -14.74
C VAL A 365 -0.83 4.12 -14.22
N ALA A 366 -0.73 3.84 -12.91
CA ALA A 366 -1.24 2.61 -12.32
C ALA A 366 -2.76 2.48 -12.54
N ILE A 367 -3.54 3.52 -12.25
CA ILE A 367 -4.99 3.54 -12.46
C ILE A 367 -5.33 3.42 -13.95
N ARG A 368 -4.62 4.14 -14.84
CA ARG A 368 -4.81 4.05 -16.28
C ARG A 368 -4.59 2.63 -16.81
N GLN A 369 -3.54 1.95 -16.34
CA GLN A 369 -3.28 0.55 -16.70
C GLN A 369 -4.44 -0.38 -16.28
N LEU A 370 -4.96 -0.20 -15.06
CA LEU A 370 -6.12 -0.96 -14.61
C LEU A 370 -7.36 -0.70 -15.47
N ILE A 371 -7.63 0.56 -15.83
CA ILE A 371 -8.78 0.93 -16.68
C ILE A 371 -8.64 0.31 -18.07
N ILE A 372 -7.47 0.37 -18.69
CA ILE A 372 -7.22 -0.22 -20.01
C ILE A 372 -7.42 -1.75 -19.94
N THR A 373 -6.78 -2.41 -18.97
CA THR A 373 -6.89 -3.85 -18.81
C THR A 373 -8.32 -4.30 -18.51
N TYR A 374 -9.06 -3.51 -17.72
CA TYR A 374 -10.48 -3.77 -17.45
C TYR A 374 -11.33 -3.74 -18.73
N LYS A 375 -11.07 -2.79 -19.63
CA LYS A 375 -11.80 -2.67 -20.91
C LYS A 375 -11.47 -3.83 -21.85
N GLU A 376 -10.21 -4.23 -21.93
CA GLU A 376 -9.71 -5.28 -22.81
C GLU A 376 -10.03 -6.70 -22.29
N SER A 377 -10.16 -6.89 -20.98
CA SER A 377 -10.47 -8.20 -20.40
C SER A 377 -11.85 -8.70 -20.80
N VAL A 378 -11.95 -9.99 -21.15
CA VAL A 378 -13.19 -10.65 -21.55
C VAL A 378 -13.89 -11.29 -20.34
N LEU A 379 -13.12 -11.94 -19.45
CA LEU A 379 -13.67 -12.71 -18.35
C LEU A 379 -14.20 -11.81 -17.22
N ARG A 380 -15.43 -12.07 -16.78
CA ARG A 380 -16.06 -11.32 -15.67
C ARG A 380 -15.28 -11.42 -14.37
N ALA A 381 -14.66 -12.57 -14.10
CA ALA A 381 -13.84 -12.79 -12.92
C ALA A 381 -12.57 -11.91 -12.94
N ASP A 382 -11.94 -11.75 -14.11
CA ASP A 382 -10.77 -10.88 -14.27
C ASP A 382 -11.15 -9.41 -14.12
N LYS A 383 -12.29 -9.00 -14.68
CA LYS A 383 -12.83 -7.64 -14.45
C LYS A 383 -13.07 -7.35 -12.98
N TRP A 384 -13.56 -8.32 -12.23
CA TRP A 384 -13.75 -8.19 -10.79
C TRP A 384 -12.42 -8.06 -10.05
N LEU A 385 -11.42 -8.88 -10.40
CA LEU A 385 -10.07 -8.81 -9.82
C LEU A 385 -9.44 -7.42 -10.01
N ILE A 386 -9.48 -6.91 -11.24
CA ILE A 386 -8.96 -5.58 -11.58
C ILE A 386 -9.68 -4.49 -10.79
N TRP A 387 -11.02 -4.59 -10.71
CA TRP A 387 -11.86 -3.64 -9.99
C TRP A 387 -11.53 -3.61 -8.50
N CYS A 388 -11.30 -4.77 -7.88
CA CYS A 388 -10.94 -4.89 -6.46
C CYS A 388 -9.58 -4.25 -6.16
N LEU A 389 -8.57 -4.43 -7.02
CA LEU A 389 -7.30 -3.74 -6.88
C LEU A 389 -7.47 -2.21 -7.05
N GLY A 390 -8.25 -1.80 -8.04
CA GLY A 390 -8.60 -0.40 -8.24
C GLY A 390 -9.32 0.22 -7.04
N ALA A 391 -10.21 -0.54 -6.39
CA ALA A 391 -10.91 -0.11 -5.18
C ALA A 391 -9.95 0.12 -4.02
N GLY A 392 -8.97 -0.76 -3.83
CA GLY A 392 -7.94 -0.59 -2.80
C GLY A 392 -7.09 0.67 -3.03
N LEU A 393 -6.66 0.91 -4.27
CA LEU A 393 -5.90 2.11 -4.62
C LEU A 393 -6.75 3.38 -4.50
N PHE A 394 -8.02 3.34 -4.90
CA PHE A 394 -8.95 4.47 -4.74
C PHE A 394 -9.20 4.82 -3.27
N GLY A 395 -9.47 3.81 -2.44
CA GLY A 395 -9.66 4.01 -1.00
C GLY A 395 -8.43 4.61 -0.33
N LEU A 396 -7.24 4.14 -0.72
CA LEU A 396 -5.98 4.66 -0.21
C LEU A 396 -5.70 6.10 -0.69
N ALA A 397 -5.99 6.40 -1.96
CA ALA A 397 -5.83 7.75 -2.50
C ALA A 397 -6.70 8.77 -1.74
N GLY A 398 -7.94 8.41 -1.40
CA GLY A 398 -8.78 9.24 -0.55
C GLY A 398 -8.24 9.37 0.89
N ALA A 399 -7.74 8.28 1.46
CA ALA A 399 -7.18 8.31 2.82
C ALA A 399 -5.88 9.13 2.91
N PHE A 400 -5.10 9.26 1.84
CA PHE A 400 -3.88 10.09 1.79
C PHE A 400 -4.13 11.56 2.14
N MET A 401 -5.33 12.05 1.98
CA MET A 401 -5.72 13.39 2.45
C MET A 401 -5.73 13.51 3.98
N SER A 402 -5.77 12.39 4.70
CA SER A 402 -5.93 12.37 6.16
C SER A 402 -4.87 11.57 6.91
N ILE A 403 -3.92 10.96 6.20
CA ILE A 403 -2.83 10.14 6.78
C ILE A 403 -1.53 10.36 6.03
N GLY A 404 -0.42 10.31 6.76
CA GLY A 404 0.93 10.09 6.20
C GLY A 404 1.21 8.58 6.10
N LEU A 405 1.86 8.14 5.03
CA LEU A 405 2.25 6.74 4.85
C LEU A 405 3.69 6.52 5.27
N PHE A 406 3.90 5.59 6.19
CA PHE A 406 5.23 5.18 6.66
C PHE A 406 5.21 3.74 7.21
N GLY A 407 6.38 3.19 7.55
CA GLY A 407 6.49 1.84 8.09
C GLY A 407 5.99 0.75 7.14
N PRO A 408 5.48 -0.39 7.67
CA PRO A 408 5.03 -1.53 6.87
C PRO A 408 3.99 -1.21 5.80
N PRO A 409 2.96 -0.37 6.02
CA PRO A 409 2.02 0.01 4.98
C PRO A 409 2.63 0.69 3.76
N ASN A 410 3.77 1.36 3.92
CA ASN A 410 4.48 1.92 2.78
C ASN A 410 4.92 0.83 1.79
N SER A 411 5.50 -0.26 2.30
CA SER A 411 5.86 -1.43 1.48
C SER A 411 4.63 -2.07 0.82
N VAL A 412 3.51 -2.17 1.54
CA VAL A 412 2.24 -2.68 1.00
C VAL A 412 1.74 -1.81 -0.16
N TYR A 413 1.82 -0.48 -0.03
CA TYR A 413 1.45 0.44 -1.11
C TYR A 413 2.26 0.17 -2.38
N TYR A 414 3.59 0.05 -2.28
CA TYR A 414 4.43 -0.23 -3.45
C TYR A 414 4.18 -1.64 -4.00
N MET A 415 3.84 -2.62 -3.17
CA MET A 415 3.37 -3.92 -3.65
C MET A 415 2.06 -3.80 -4.44
N MET A 416 1.10 -2.99 -4.00
CA MET A 416 -0.16 -2.74 -4.73
C MET A 416 0.08 -2.05 -6.08
N ILE A 417 0.98 -1.07 -6.13
CA ILE A 417 1.42 -0.44 -7.39
C ILE A 417 2.09 -1.50 -8.29
N GLY A 418 2.92 -2.38 -7.73
CA GLY A 418 3.51 -3.51 -8.45
C GLY A 418 2.47 -4.47 -9.02
N LEU A 419 1.42 -4.79 -8.24
CA LEU A 419 0.29 -5.61 -8.70
C LEU A 419 -0.45 -4.93 -9.85
N ALA A 420 -0.64 -3.61 -9.84
CA ALA A 420 -1.23 -2.88 -10.96
C ALA A 420 -0.38 -3.00 -12.23
N GLY A 421 0.96 -3.02 -12.10
CA GLY A 421 1.87 -3.26 -13.21
C GLY A 421 1.87 -4.72 -13.74
N VAL A 422 1.53 -5.70 -12.88
CA VAL A 422 1.47 -7.12 -13.27
C VAL A 422 0.17 -7.48 -14.01
N ILE A 423 -0.95 -6.88 -13.64
CA ILE A 423 -2.28 -7.22 -14.14
C ILE A 423 -2.39 -7.23 -15.68
N PRO A 424 -1.85 -6.24 -16.43
CA PRO A 424 -1.89 -6.30 -17.89
C PRO A 424 -1.19 -7.53 -18.46
N VAL A 425 -0.05 -7.91 -17.88
CA VAL A 425 0.77 -9.05 -18.32
C VAL A 425 0.03 -10.37 -18.10
N ILE A 426 -0.55 -10.58 -16.93
CA ILE A 426 -1.18 -11.87 -16.57
C ILE A 426 -2.58 -12.07 -17.18
N ILE A 427 -3.24 -11.00 -17.61
CA ILE A 427 -4.60 -11.06 -18.17
C ILE A 427 -4.56 -10.94 -19.69
N ILE A 428 -4.03 -9.83 -20.24
CA ILE A 428 -4.12 -9.53 -21.67
C ILE A 428 -3.20 -10.44 -22.49
N GLU A 429 -1.96 -10.64 -22.09
CA GLU A 429 -1.02 -11.47 -22.86
C GLU A 429 -1.50 -12.92 -22.95
N LYS A 430 -2.09 -13.48 -21.89
CA LYS A 430 -2.66 -14.83 -21.92
C LYS A 430 -3.92 -14.94 -22.78
N GLU A 431 -4.81 -13.96 -22.75
CA GLU A 431 -5.99 -13.97 -23.61
C GLU A 431 -5.57 -13.88 -25.09
N ARG A 432 -4.60 -13.02 -25.43
CA ARG A 432 -4.04 -12.95 -26.79
C ARG A 432 -3.43 -14.27 -27.24
N GLN A 433 -2.64 -14.95 -26.38
CA GLN A 433 -2.06 -16.26 -26.69
C GLN A 433 -3.14 -17.33 -26.89
N TYR A 434 -4.19 -17.33 -26.05
CA TYR A 434 -5.29 -18.28 -26.17
C TYR A 434 -6.05 -18.10 -27.49
N PHE A 435 -6.36 -16.87 -27.90
CA PHE A 435 -7.04 -16.59 -29.17
C PHE A 435 -6.13 -16.90 -30.39
N ALA A 436 -4.83 -16.61 -30.32
CA ALA A 436 -3.90 -16.95 -31.38
C ALA A 436 -3.80 -18.47 -31.58
N THR A 437 -3.69 -19.25 -30.50
CA THR A 437 -3.67 -20.73 -30.59
C THR A 437 -4.99 -21.34 -31.02
N SER A 438 -6.12 -20.77 -30.62
CA SER A 438 -7.46 -21.25 -31.04
C SER A 438 -7.72 -20.98 -32.51
N ASN A 439 -7.28 -19.85 -33.06
CA ASN A 439 -7.40 -19.51 -34.47
C ASN A 439 -6.50 -20.41 -35.35
N ILE A 440 -5.26 -20.72 -34.89
CA ILE A 440 -4.39 -21.68 -35.58
C ILE A 440 -5.04 -23.08 -35.62
N GLY A 441 -5.72 -23.48 -34.54
CA GLY A 441 -6.45 -24.75 -34.48
C GLY A 441 -7.67 -24.78 -35.41
N ARG A 442 -8.37 -23.65 -35.60
CA ARG A 442 -9.49 -23.53 -36.56
C ARG A 442 -8.97 -23.56 -38.01
N VAL A 443 -7.90 -22.86 -38.34
CA VAL A 443 -7.30 -22.87 -39.68
C VAL A 443 -6.74 -24.26 -40.02
N ARG A 444 -6.11 -24.97 -39.07
CA ARG A 444 -5.68 -26.37 -39.29
C ARG A 444 -6.85 -27.36 -39.48
N LYS A 445 -7.96 -27.17 -38.76
CA LYS A 445 -9.14 -28.00 -38.98
C LYS A 445 -9.81 -27.71 -40.34
N SER A 446 -9.88 -26.45 -40.78
CA SER A 446 -10.39 -26.05 -42.08
C SER A 446 -9.55 -26.63 -43.22
N ASN A 447 -8.18 -26.54 -43.11
CA ASN A 447 -7.32 -27.13 -44.13
C ASN A 447 -7.35 -28.66 -44.18
N LYS A 448 -7.57 -29.35 -43.02
CA LYS A 448 -7.79 -30.82 -43.06
C LYS A 448 -9.12 -31.21 -43.67
N ALA A 449 -10.18 -30.38 -43.49
CA ALA A 449 -11.45 -30.63 -44.13
C ALA A 449 -11.39 -30.38 -45.66
N CYS A 450 -10.60 -29.42 -46.13
CA CYS A 450 -10.40 -29.21 -47.58
C CYS A 450 -9.59 -30.34 -48.25
N CYS A 451 -8.64 -30.96 -47.54
CA CYS A 451 -7.86 -32.09 -48.11
C CYS A 451 -8.67 -33.42 -48.14
N LEU A 452 -9.80 -33.53 -47.45
CA LEU A 452 -10.67 -34.74 -47.47
C LEU A 452 -11.79 -34.67 -48.50
N VAL A 453 -11.97 -33.55 -49.21
CA VAL A 453 -12.95 -33.35 -50.26
C VAL A 453 -12.36 -33.42 -51.64
N SER A 454 -11.04 -33.61 -51.76
CA SER A 454 -10.28 -33.70 -53.04
C SER A 454 -9.67 -35.10 -53.32
N THR A 455 -10.21 -36.14 -52.70
CA THR A 455 -10.06 -37.55 -53.08
C THR A 455 -11.46 -38.13 -53.18
#